data_45f69f5230398cf691dbb2b984e30d85
#
_entry.id   45f69f5230398cf691dbb2b984e30d85
#
_cell.length_a   1.000
_cell.length_b   1.000
_cell.length_c   1.000
_cell.angle_alpha   90.00
_cell.angle_beta   90.00
_cell.angle_gamma   90.00
#
_symmetry.space_group_name_H-M   'P 1'
#
loop_
_entity.id
_entity.type
_entity.pdbx_description
1 polymer ?
#
loop_
_entity_poly.entity_id
_entity_poly.type
_entity_poly.pdbx_seq_one_letter_code
_entity_poly.pdbx_strand_id
1 'polypeptide(L)'
;MFADKQQVTELVAVQLKNIFATNANIESFQDTVMKRVERCFINCGNKYYSKDNDFVFSPFHSVQYSIYLYYLANTIFREKGSNDLSTKIYYLNKVMNCVDWYYEISLPDIFCAEHPVGSVMGRATYSNKFYFYQGCTVGGSNDKYPILGENLIMYSNTTILGDSLIGSNVVLSSGTLIIDEEIP
;
A
#
# COMPACT_ATOMS: atom_id res chain seq x y z
N MET A 1 6.38 15.92 -12.98
CA MET A 1 6.90 16.89 -11.98
C MET A 1 7.25 16.06 -10.77
N PHE A 2 8.53 15.99 -10.41
CA PHE A 2 8.95 15.27 -9.21
C PHE A 2 8.69 16.18 -8.01
N ALA A 3 7.93 15.71 -7.04
CA ALA A 3 7.85 16.41 -5.78
C ALA A 3 9.24 16.35 -5.13
N ASP A 4 9.75 17.52 -4.74
CA ASP A 4 10.98 17.58 -3.96
C ASP A 4 10.78 16.80 -2.65
N LYS A 5 11.76 15.96 -2.31
CA LYS A 5 11.77 15.16 -1.08
C LYS A 5 11.51 16.03 0.16
N GLN A 6 12.07 17.23 0.21
CA GLN A 6 11.85 18.17 1.29
C GLN A 6 10.39 18.64 1.37
N GLN A 7 9.78 18.97 0.22
CA GLN A 7 8.38 19.40 0.17
C GLN A 7 7.43 18.30 0.68
N VAL A 8 7.69 17.05 0.33
CA VAL A 8 6.87 15.92 0.81
C VAL A 8 7.05 15.72 2.31
N THR A 9 8.27 15.84 2.81
CA THR A 9 8.59 15.75 4.25
C THR A 9 7.83 16.81 5.05
N GLU A 10 7.88 18.05 4.59
CA GLU A 10 7.18 19.17 5.21
C GLU A 10 5.66 18.99 5.16
N LEU A 11 5.11 18.53 4.03
CA LEU A 11 3.68 18.26 3.88
C LEU A 11 3.18 17.25 4.89
N VAL A 12 3.87 16.11 5.04
CA VAL A 12 3.50 15.08 6.02
C VAL A 12 3.60 15.61 7.44
N ALA A 13 4.67 16.34 7.77
CA ALA A 13 4.85 16.92 9.09
C ALA A 13 3.71 17.89 9.45
N VAL A 14 3.31 18.74 8.51
CA VAL A 14 2.17 19.67 8.69
C VAL A 14 0.85 18.90 8.86
N GLN A 15 0.62 17.86 8.09
CA GLN A 15 -0.60 17.04 8.21
C GLN A 15 -0.67 16.33 9.57
N LEU A 16 0.43 15.70 10.02
CA LEU A 16 0.51 15.05 11.32
C LEU A 16 0.31 16.05 12.47
N LYS A 17 0.85 17.25 12.34
CA LYS A 17 0.64 18.32 13.32
C LYS A 17 -0.81 18.77 13.39
N ASN A 18 -1.44 18.99 12.23
CA ASN A 18 -2.80 19.53 12.18
C ASN A 18 -3.87 18.50 12.58
N ILE A 19 -3.66 17.21 12.22
CA ILE A 19 -4.66 16.16 12.49
C ILE A 19 -4.46 15.52 13.87
N PHE A 20 -3.20 15.32 14.29
CA PHE A 20 -2.88 14.57 15.50
C PHE A 20 -2.10 15.36 16.55
N ALA A 21 -1.93 16.69 16.38
CA ALA A 21 -1.13 17.55 17.26
C ALA A 21 0.30 17.00 17.51
N THR A 22 0.89 16.33 16.52
CA THR A 22 2.18 15.65 16.64
C THR A 22 3.25 16.37 15.85
N ASN A 23 4.33 16.77 16.50
CA ASN A 23 5.55 17.21 15.81
C ASN A 23 6.36 15.96 15.43
N ALA A 24 6.38 15.62 14.15
CA ALA A 24 7.06 14.44 13.64
C ALA A 24 8.32 14.82 12.87
N ASN A 25 9.42 14.12 13.14
CA ASN A 25 10.60 14.15 12.29
C ASN A 25 10.68 12.80 11.53
N ILE A 26 10.49 12.87 10.22
CA ILE A 26 10.53 11.72 9.30
C ILE A 26 11.68 11.80 8.30
N GLU A 27 12.55 12.81 8.42
CA GLU A 27 13.62 13.10 7.47
C GLU A 27 14.59 11.93 7.29
N SER A 28 14.98 11.29 8.39
CA SER A 28 15.93 10.16 8.37
C SER A 28 15.43 8.94 7.60
N PHE A 29 14.12 8.80 7.38
CA PHE A 29 13.52 7.67 6.67
C PHE A 29 13.31 7.93 5.18
N GLN A 30 13.35 9.21 4.76
CA GLN A 30 12.93 9.61 3.42
C GLN A 30 13.73 8.96 2.30
N ASP A 31 15.04 8.80 2.43
CA ASP A 31 15.87 8.18 1.40
C ASP A 31 15.49 6.71 1.17
N THR A 32 15.25 5.97 2.24
CA THR A 32 14.80 4.57 2.17
C THR A 32 13.41 4.47 1.57
N VAL A 33 12.49 5.34 2.02
CA VAL A 33 11.11 5.36 1.54
C VAL A 33 11.03 5.70 0.06
N MET A 34 11.72 6.75 -0.38
CA MET A 34 11.70 7.17 -1.78
C MET A 34 12.28 6.10 -2.72
N LYS A 35 13.34 5.41 -2.31
CA LYS A 35 13.86 4.26 -3.07
C LYS A 35 12.85 3.12 -3.21
N ARG A 36 12.07 2.83 -2.16
CA ARG A 36 10.99 1.82 -2.21
C ARG A 36 9.85 2.25 -3.14
N VAL A 37 9.42 3.51 -3.05
CA VAL A 37 8.39 4.09 -3.92
C VAL A 37 8.83 4.07 -5.38
N GLU A 38 10.05 4.54 -5.68
CA GLU A 38 10.64 4.54 -7.02
C GLU A 38 10.68 3.11 -7.60
N ARG A 39 11.23 2.15 -6.84
CA ARG A 39 11.28 0.75 -7.27
C ARG A 39 9.88 0.20 -7.59
N CYS A 40 8.91 0.48 -6.72
CA CYS A 40 7.53 0.07 -6.93
C CYS A 40 6.95 0.70 -8.21
N PHE A 41 7.06 2.00 -8.37
CA PHE A 41 6.42 2.75 -9.43
C PHE A 41 7.00 2.46 -10.82
N ILE A 42 8.31 2.30 -10.94
CA ILE A 42 8.95 1.92 -12.21
C ILE A 42 8.51 0.53 -12.66
N ASN A 43 8.26 -0.40 -11.72
CA ASN A 43 8.03 -1.81 -12.02
C ASN A 43 6.56 -2.26 -11.94
N CYS A 44 5.63 -1.41 -11.49
CA CYS A 44 4.23 -1.79 -11.38
C CYS A 44 3.43 -1.72 -12.68
N GLY A 45 4.01 -1.15 -13.76
CA GLY A 45 3.37 -1.09 -15.08
C GLY A 45 2.27 -0.03 -15.23
N ASN A 46 2.14 0.90 -14.28
CA ASN A 46 1.15 1.97 -14.38
C ASN A 46 1.74 3.21 -15.08
N LYS A 47 1.14 3.59 -16.21
CA LYS A 47 1.59 4.72 -17.06
C LYS A 47 1.63 6.10 -16.36
N TYR A 48 0.97 6.24 -15.20
CA TYR A 48 0.97 7.48 -14.43
C TYR A 48 2.08 7.52 -13.38
N TYR A 49 2.79 6.41 -13.15
CA TYR A 49 3.82 6.29 -12.11
C TYR A 49 5.23 6.33 -12.66
N SER A 50 5.37 6.07 -13.97
CA SER A 50 6.64 6.25 -14.67
C SER A 50 6.41 6.78 -16.08
N LYS A 51 7.35 7.57 -16.59
CA LYS A 51 7.37 8.06 -17.95
C LYS A 51 8.79 7.91 -18.49
N ASP A 52 8.93 7.26 -19.63
CA ASP A 52 10.23 7.01 -20.27
C ASP A 52 11.27 6.38 -19.33
N ASN A 53 10.81 5.45 -18.48
CA ASN A 53 11.55 4.84 -17.36
C ASN A 53 11.96 5.81 -16.23
N ASP A 54 11.54 7.04 -16.27
CA ASP A 54 11.72 7.98 -15.18
C ASP A 54 10.55 7.85 -14.18
N PHE A 55 10.90 7.84 -12.91
CA PHE A 55 9.97 7.82 -11.80
C PHE A 55 9.15 9.13 -11.74
N VAL A 56 7.83 9.01 -11.60
CA VAL A 56 6.92 10.15 -11.45
C VAL A 56 6.20 10.03 -10.11
N PHE A 57 6.38 11.03 -9.25
CA PHE A 57 5.69 11.09 -7.96
C PHE A 57 5.10 12.48 -7.71
N SER A 58 3.85 12.49 -7.27
CA SER A 58 3.15 13.69 -6.80
C SER A 58 2.37 13.38 -5.51
N PRO A 59 2.57 14.11 -4.41
CA PRO A 59 1.78 13.95 -3.20
C PRO A 59 0.31 14.40 -3.38
N PHE A 60 -0.01 15.05 -4.50
CA PHE A 60 -1.37 15.43 -4.87
C PHE A 60 -2.07 14.40 -5.77
N HIS A 61 -1.37 13.33 -6.15
CA HIS A 61 -1.99 12.14 -6.73
C HIS A 61 -2.31 11.17 -5.59
N SER A 62 -3.56 11.12 -5.16
CA SER A 62 -3.98 10.42 -3.93
C SER A 62 -3.48 8.99 -3.83
N VAL A 63 -3.49 8.23 -4.93
CA VAL A 63 -3.01 6.83 -4.92
C VAL A 63 -1.50 6.74 -4.75
N GLN A 64 -0.73 7.59 -5.43
CA GLN A 64 0.73 7.65 -5.24
C GLN A 64 1.05 8.03 -3.79
N TYR A 65 0.31 8.97 -3.24
CA TYR A 65 0.47 9.41 -1.87
C TYR A 65 0.08 8.31 -0.86
N SER A 66 -0.98 7.54 -1.12
CA SER A 66 -1.35 6.39 -0.28
C SER A 66 -0.23 5.35 -0.22
N ILE A 67 0.38 5.02 -1.35
CA ILE A 67 1.50 4.08 -1.44
C ILE A 67 2.72 4.61 -0.70
N TYR A 68 3.03 5.90 -0.86
CA TYR A 68 4.11 6.56 -0.13
C TYR A 68 3.89 6.51 1.38
N LEU A 69 2.69 6.87 1.88
CA LEU A 69 2.37 6.83 3.31
C LEU A 69 2.44 5.42 3.88
N TYR A 70 2.00 4.41 3.12
CA TYR A 70 2.18 3.01 3.53
C TYR A 70 3.67 2.67 3.67
N TYR A 71 4.49 2.97 2.66
CA TYR A 71 5.92 2.70 2.74
C TYR A 71 6.60 3.47 3.87
N LEU A 72 6.20 4.71 4.13
CA LEU A 72 6.75 5.50 5.23
C LEU A 72 6.43 4.84 6.58
N ALA A 73 5.18 4.52 6.86
CA ALA A 73 4.77 3.85 8.10
C ALA A 73 5.44 2.48 8.27
N ASN A 74 5.48 1.67 7.19
CA ASN A 74 6.09 0.35 7.19
C ASN A 74 7.61 0.40 7.33
N THR A 75 8.30 1.38 6.73
CA THR A 75 9.75 1.56 6.90
C THR A 75 10.11 1.92 8.33
N ILE A 76 9.38 2.87 8.94
CA ILE A 76 9.57 3.24 10.33
C ILE A 76 9.35 2.03 11.26
N PHE A 77 8.30 1.25 11.01
CA PHE A 77 8.03 0.01 11.75
C PHE A 77 9.18 -1.00 11.61
N ARG A 78 9.68 -1.23 10.41
CA ARG A 78 10.79 -2.17 10.18
C ARG A 78 12.08 -1.77 10.89
N GLU A 79 12.32 -0.46 11.04
CA GLU A 79 13.53 0.06 11.68
C GLU A 79 13.42 0.24 13.20
N LYS A 80 12.22 0.54 13.70
CA LYS A 80 11.98 0.95 15.10
C LYS A 80 11.03 0.04 15.87
N GLY A 81 10.42 -0.94 15.22
CA GLY A 81 9.30 -1.69 15.78
C GLY A 81 8.00 -0.89 15.80
N SER A 82 6.96 -1.47 16.40
CA SER A 82 5.67 -0.79 16.57
C SER A 82 5.82 0.47 17.44
N ASN A 83 5.36 1.60 16.93
CA ASN A 83 5.51 2.89 17.58
C ASN A 83 4.38 3.86 17.19
N ASP A 84 4.26 4.92 17.97
CA ASP A 84 3.24 5.96 17.81
C ASP A 84 3.30 6.67 16.44
N LEU A 85 4.50 6.89 15.91
CA LEU A 85 4.66 7.58 14.63
C LEU A 85 4.16 6.71 13.45
N SER A 86 4.51 5.42 13.39
CA SER A 86 3.99 4.49 12.38
C SER A 86 2.47 4.41 12.43
N THR A 87 1.91 4.35 13.64
CA THR A 87 0.46 4.31 13.87
C THR A 87 -0.22 5.57 13.36
N LYS A 88 0.33 6.76 13.63
CA LYS A 88 -0.24 8.04 13.17
C LYS A 88 -0.14 8.20 11.65
N ILE A 89 0.96 7.78 11.03
CA ILE A 89 1.10 7.84 9.57
C ILE A 89 0.11 6.87 8.89
N TYR A 90 -0.05 5.67 9.40
CA TYR A 90 -1.10 4.75 8.95
C TYR A 90 -2.49 5.38 9.09
N TYR A 91 -2.78 5.98 10.24
CA TYR A 91 -4.08 6.62 10.46
C TYR A 91 -4.28 7.85 9.56
N LEU A 92 -3.22 8.61 9.29
CA LEU A 92 -3.25 9.68 8.29
C LEU A 92 -3.65 9.16 6.91
N ASN A 93 -3.07 8.03 6.47
CA ASN A 93 -3.43 7.40 5.21
C ASN A 93 -4.91 6.98 5.17
N LYS A 94 -5.39 6.40 6.27
CA LYS A 94 -6.79 5.99 6.41
C LYS A 94 -7.76 7.18 6.35
N VAL A 95 -7.45 8.27 7.03
CA VAL A 95 -8.28 9.49 7.06
C VAL A 95 -8.30 10.19 5.70
N MET A 96 -7.13 10.33 5.05
CA MET A 96 -7.02 11.12 3.81
C MET A 96 -7.43 10.34 2.56
N ASN A 97 -7.14 9.04 2.53
CA ASN A 97 -7.25 8.25 1.30
C ASN A 97 -8.27 7.10 1.42
N CYS A 98 -8.91 6.94 2.60
CA CYS A 98 -9.91 5.90 2.84
C CYS A 98 -9.38 4.48 2.56
N VAL A 99 -8.11 4.20 2.89
CA VAL A 99 -7.49 2.88 2.72
C VAL A 99 -7.10 2.30 4.08
N ASP A 100 -7.23 0.99 4.25
CA ASP A 100 -6.82 0.28 5.46
C ASP A 100 -5.66 -0.68 5.14
N TRP A 101 -4.44 -0.13 5.06
CA TRP A 101 -3.21 -0.85 4.79
C TRP A 101 -2.30 -0.72 6.01
N TYR A 102 -2.49 -1.63 6.97
CA TYR A 102 -1.79 -1.54 8.25
C TYR A 102 -0.28 -1.70 8.07
N TYR A 103 0.50 -0.89 8.74
CA TYR A 103 1.95 -0.78 8.51
C TYR A 103 2.76 -2.03 8.85
N GLU A 104 2.24 -2.96 9.66
CA GLU A 104 2.88 -4.25 9.95
C GLU A 104 2.66 -5.27 8.83
N ILE A 105 1.68 -5.06 7.95
CA ILE A 105 1.43 -5.93 6.80
C ILE A 105 2.57 -5.76 5.80
N SER A 106 3.10 -6.87 5.32
CA SER A 106 4.14 -6.87 4.30
C SER A 106 3.54 -6.96 2.90
N LEU A 107 3.02 -5.82 2.38
CA LEU A 107 2.74 -5.73 0.94
C LEU A 107 4.03 -5.95 0.15
N PRO A 108 3.96 -6.51 -1.06
CA PRO A 108 5.16 -6.81 -1.84
C PRO A 108 5.89 -5.53 -2.25
N ASP A 109 7.15 -5.67 -2.66
CA ASP A 109 7.96 -4.53 -3.12
C ASP A 109 7.42 -3.89 -4.41
N ILE A 110 6.63 -4.65 -5.18
CA ILE A 110 6.00 -4.17 -6.41
C ILE A 110 4.51 -4.48 -6.32
N PHE A 111 3.71 -3.45 -6.09
CA PHE A 111 2.26 -3.54 -6.16
C PHE A 111 1.67 -2.28 -6.78
N CYS A 112 0.46 -2.37 -7.27
CA CYS A 112 -0.27 -1.26 -7.81
C CYS A 112 -1.67 -1.21 -7.22
N ALA A 113 -2.11 -0.02 -6.87
CA ALA A 113 -3.48 0.24 -6.49
C ALA A 113 -4.10 1.20 -7.50
N GLU A 114 -5.37 1.00 -7.82
CA GLU A 114 -6.11 1.91 -8.69
C GLU A 114 -7.45 2.24 -8.06
N HIS A 115 -7.69 3.54 -7.84
CA HIS A 115 -8.87 4.03 -7.11
C HIS A 115 -9.14 3.29 -5.77
N PRO A 116 -8.16 3.04 -4.90
CA PRO A 116 -8.23 2.03 -3.85
C PRO A 116 -9.13 2.38 -2.65
N VAL A 117 -10.06 3.29 -2.82
CA VAL A 117 -10.98 3.72 -1.76
C VAL A 117 -11.73 2.51 -1.18
N GLY A 118 -11.73 2.38 0.14
CA GLY A 118 -12.37 1.28 0.84
C GLY A 118 -11.61 -0.04 0.78
N SER A 119 -10.38 -0.06 0.25
CA SER A 119 -9.59 -1.29 0.25
C SER A 119 -9.00 -1.60 1.63
N VAL A 120 -9.02 -2.90 1.99
CA VAL A 120 -8.47 -3.44 3.23
C VAL A 120 -7.45 -4.50 2.89
N MET A 121 -6.17 -4.24 3.18
CA MET A 121 -5.09 -5.19 3.00
C MET A 121 -4.64 -5.70 4.37
N GLY A 122 -5.16 -6.86 4.74
CA GLY A 122 -4.90 -7.53 6.00
C GLY A 122 -3.74 -8.51 5.95
N ARG A 123 -3.64 -9.37 6.95
CA ARG A 123 -2.60 -10.41 7.01
C ARG A 123 -2.78 -11.42 5.89
N ALA A 124 -1.73 -11.62 5.10
CA ALA A 124 -1.61 -12.59 4.03
C ALA A 124 -0.14 -12.70 3.62
N THR A 125 0.21 -13.71 2.82
CA THR A 125 1.45 -13.73 2.07
C THR A 125 1.19 -13.12 0.69
N TYR A 126 1.86 -12.02 0.39
CA TYR A 126 1.72 -11.28 -0.86
C TYR A 126 2.96 -11.49 -1.74
N SER A 127 2.76 -11.82 -3.02
CA SER A 127 3.83 -11.87 -4.02
C SER A 127 3.84 -10.62 -4.90
N ASN A 128 4.94 -10.38 -5.63
CA ASN A 128 5.10 -9.19 -6.48
C ASN A 128 4.09 -9.10 -7.61
N LYS A 129 3.92 -7.87 -8.14
CA LYS A 129 2.93 -7.52 -9.16
C LYS A 129 1.48 -7.75 -8.70
N PHE A 130 1.24 -7.45 -7.44
CA PHE A 130 -0.11 -7.45 -6.88
C PHE A 130 -0.83 -6.15 -7.27
N TYR A 131 -1.95 -6.29 -7.97
CA TYR A 131 -2.74 -5.16 -8.47
C TYR A 131 -4.16 -5.23 -7.94
N PHE A 132 -4.69 -4.14 -7.37
CA PHE A 132 -6.03 -4.13 -6.81
C PHE A 132 -6.75 -2.78 -6.97
N TYR A 133 -8.07 -2.85 -7.00
CA TYR A 133 -8.99 -1.73 -7.17
C TYR A 133 -9.74 -1.39 -5.87
N GLN A 134 -10.72 -0.46 -5.97
CA GLN A 134 -11.55 -0.04 -4.85
C GLN A 134 -12.32 -1.21 -4.21
N GLY A 135 -12.56 -1.08 -2.89
CA GLY A 135 -13.37 -2.03 -2.13
C GLY A 135 -12.79 -3.45 -2.01
N CYS A 136 -11.57 -3.68 -2.50
CA CYS A 136 -10.93 -4.99 -2.38
C CYS A 136 -10.54 -5.28 -0.93
N THR A 137 -10.75 -6.52 -0.50
CA THR A 137 -10.41 -6.99 0.84
C THR A 137 -9.57 -8.26 0.78
N VAL A 138 -8.43 -8.25 1.50
CA VAL A 138 -7.63 -9.45 1.79
C VAL A 138 -7.50 -9.56 3.30
N GLY A 139 -7.76 -10.73 3.87
CA GLY A 139 -7.66 -10.88 5.32
C GLY A 139 -7.78 -12.30 5.83
N GLY A 140 -7.57 -12.44 7.14
CA GLY A 140 -7.68 -13.72 7.83
C GLY A 140 -9.12 -14.10 8.18
N SER A 141 -9.32 -15.40 8.34
CA SER A 141 -10.51 -16.00 8.93
C SER A 141 -10.07 -17.21 9.76
N ASN A 142 -10.56 -17.33 11.00
CA ASN A 142 -10.22 -18.43 11.90
C ASN A 142 -8.71 -18.68 12.06
N ASP A 143 -7.93 -17.59 12.23
CA ASP A 143 -6.46 -17.60 12.35
C ASP A 143 -5.71 -18.18 11.12
N LYS A 144 -6.40 -18.29 9.97
CA LYS A 144 -5.80 -18.63 8.70
C LYS A 144 -5.73 -17.42 7.80
N TYR A 145 -4.71 -17.39 6.95
CA TYR A 145 -4.38 -16.21 6.14
C TYR A 145 -4.09 -16.60 4.71
N PRO A 146 -4.57 -15.81 3.72
CA PRO A 146 -4.37 -16.12 2.31
C PRO A 146 -2.89 -16.13 1.90
N ILE A 147 -2.61 -16.95 0.88
CA ILE A 147 -1.34 -16.95 0.14
C ILE A 147 -1.64 -16.54 -1.29
N LEU A 148 -1.06 -15.43 -1.72
CA LEU A 148 -1.30 -14.82 -3.04
C LEU A 148 -0.07 -14.96 -3.91
N GLY A 149 -0.23 -15.61 -5.07
CA GLY A 149 0.81 -15.78 -6.08
C GLY A 149 1.18 -14.48 -6.80
N GLU A 150 2.18 -14.55 -7.68
CA GLU A 150 2.63 -13.41 -8.45
C GLU A 150 1.62 -13.00 -9.53
N ASN A 151 1.65 -11.70 -9.87
CA ASN A 151 0.82 -11.14 -10.95
C ASN A 151 -0.68 -11.40 -10.74
N LEU A 152 -1.15 -11.13 -9.52
CA LEU A 152 -2.57 -11.19 -9.17
C LEU A 152 -3.23 -9.84 -9.40
N ILE A 153 -4.35 -9.83 -10.13
CA ILE A 153 -5.20 -8.65 -10.32
C ILE A 153 -6.56 -8.89 -9.65
N MET A 154 -6.93 -8.02 -8.72
CA MET A 154 -8.23 -8.00 -8.06
C MET A 154 -9.03 -6.80 -8.56
N TYR A 155 -10.04 -7.03 -9.40
CA TYR A 155 -10.98 -5.96 -9.75
C TYR A 155 -11.88 -5.57 -8.57
N SER A 156 -12.60 -4.48 -8.71
CA SER A 156 -13.34 -3.82 -7.64
C SER A 156 -14.21 -4.76 -6.80
N ASN A 157 -14.23 -4.54 -5.50
CA ASN A 157 -15.03 -5.30 -4.51
C ASN A 157 -14.70 -6.80 -4.45
N THR A 158 -13.51 -7.20 -4.89
CA THR A 158 -13.04 -8.58 -4.73
C THR A 158 -12.62 -8.84 -3.29
N THR A 159 -12.99 -9.98 -2.73
CA THR A 159 -12.68 -10.37 -1.36
C THR A 159 -12.01 -11.74 -1.33
N ILE A 160 -10.85 -11.84 -0.64
CA ILE A 160 -10.10 -13.09 -0.42
C ILE A 160 -9.86 -13.24 1.08
N LEU A 161 -10.38 -14.29 1.68
CA LEU A 161 -10.31 -14.52 3.13
C LEU A 161 -9.83 -15.93 3.47
N GLY A 162 -9.29 -16.07 4.68
CA GLY A 162 -9.05 -17.36 5.34
C GLY A 162 -7.92 -18.17 4.72
N ASP A 163 -8.10 -19.49 4.63
CA ASP A 163 -7.14 -20.47 4.11
C ASP A 163 -7.14 -20.52 2.57
N SER A 164 -7.17 -19.35 1.93
CA SER A 164 -7.23 -19.27 0.47
C SER A 164 -5.84 -19.30 -0.15
N LEU A 165 -5.67 -20.12 -1.18
CA LEU A 165 -4.45 -20.18 -1.99
C LEU A 165 -4.75 -19.70 -3.42
N ILE A 166 -4.16 -18.58 -3.82
CA ILE A 166 -4.32 -18.02 -5.16
C ILE A 166 -3.01 -18.22 -5.92
N GLY A 167 -3.11 -18.87 -7.07
CA GLY A 167 -1.99 -19.10 -7.97
C GLY A 167 -1.43 -17.82 -8.61
N SER A 168 -0.44 -17.99 -9.47
CA SER A 168 0.15 -16.86 -10.21
C SER A 168 -0.60 -16.58 -11.51
N ASN A 169 -0.53 -15.31 -11.97
CA ASN A 169 -1.19 -14.84 -13.21
C ASN A 169 -2.72 -14.95 -13.18
N VAL A 170 -3.30 -14.74 -12.01
CA VAL A 170 -4.76 -14.82 -11.81
C VAL A 170 -5.37 -13.42 -11.94
N VAL A 171 -6.52 -13.34 -12.60
CA VAL A 171 -7.36 -12.14 -12.68
C VAL A 171 -8.72 -12.45 -12.08
N LEU A 172 -9.07 -11.75 -11.02
CA LEU A 172 -10.35 -11.89 -10.33
C LEU A 172 -11.31 -10.79 -10.77
N SER A 173 -12.47 -11.16 -11.29
CA SER A 173 -13.52 -10.23 -11.69
C SER A 173 -14.11 -9.46 -10.53
N SER A 174 -14.73 -8.31 -10.82
CA SER A 174 -15.39 -7.49 -9.80
C SER A 174 -16.43 -8.29 -9.01
N GLY A 175 -16.42 -8.11 -7.70
CA GLY A 175 -17.35 -8.77 -6.78
C GLY A 175 -17.04 -10.24 -6.49
N THR A 176 -15.90 -10.77 -6.95
CA THR A 176 -15.49 -12.14 -6.62
C THR A 176 -15.27 -12.29 -5.11
N LEU A 177 -15.82 -13.34 -4.55
CA LEU A 177 -15.63 -13.74 -3.14
C LEU A 177 -14.97 -15.12 -3.08
N ILE A 178 -13.82 -15.21 -2.41
CA ILE A 178 -13.05 -16.44 -2.20
C ILE A 178 -12.82 -16.59 -0.69
N ILE A 179 -13.25 -17.70 -0.12
CA ILE A 179 -13.08 -18.01 1.31
C ILE A 179 -12.66 -19.46 1.43
N ASP A 180 -11.48 -19.71 2.01
CA ASP A 180 -10.95 -21.06 2.28
C ASP A 180 -10.90 -21.94 1.01
N GLU A 181 -10.53 -21.38 -0.14
CA GLU A 181 -10.51 -22.06 -1.45
C GLU A 181 -9.15 -21.93 -2.15
N GLU A 182 -8.88 -22.87 -3.06
CA GLU A 182 -7.70 -22.88 -3.92
C GLU A 182 -8.09 -22.50 -5.37
N ILE A 183 -7.41 -21.48 -5.91
CA ILE A 183 -7.52 -21.02 -7.29
C ILE A 183 -6.16 -21.22 -7.95
N PRO A 184 -6.02 -22.13 -8.92
CA PRO A 184 -4.74 -22.48 -9.55
C PRO A 184 -4.13 -21.35 -10.40
#